data_467dcef06b54635a4562eeb1950779e0
#
_entry.id   467dcef06b54635a4562eeb1950779e0
#
_cell.length_a   1.000
_cell.length_b   1.000
_cell.length_c   1.000
_cell.angle_alpha   90.00
_cell.angle_beta   90.00
_cell.angle_gamma   90.00
#
_symmetry.space_group_name_H-M   'P 1'
#
loop_
_entity.id
_entity.type
_entity.pdbx_description
1 polymer ?
#
loop_
_entity_poly.entity_id
_entity_poly.type
_entity_poly.pdbx_seq_one_letter_code
_entity_poly.pdbx_strand_id
1 'polypeptide(L)' 'KGQAADIEIPGVSNYALAKWISENLDFTQVILEFYTQGVPDSGWVHVSYDAANLKKQALTAVKQDGKTVYLPGLAA' A
#
# COMPACT_ATOMS: atom_id res chain seq x y z
N LYS A 1 -12.91 -3.68 15.49
CA LYS A 1 -12.68 -4.72 14.51
C LYS A 1 -12.27 -4.14 13.17
N GLY A 2 -11.16 -4.58 12.65
CA GLY A 2 -10.61 -4.02 11.44
C GLY A 2 -11.20 -4.58 10.16
N GLN A 3 -11.08 -3.83 9.09
CA GLN A 3 -11.42 -4.24 7.74
C GLN A 3 -10.18 -4.07 6.87
N ALA A 4 -10.02 -4.92 5.89
CA ALA A 4 -8.90 -4.85 4.98
C ALA A 4 -9.35 -5.21 3.56
N ALA A 5 -8.73 -4.60 2.56
CA ALA A 5 -9.02 -4.87 1.17
C ALA A 5 -7.78 -4.63 0.31
N ASP A 6 -7.69 -5.39 -0.77
CA ASP A 6 -6.73 -5.10 -1.83
C ASP A 6 -7.50 -4.33 -2.90
N ILE A 7 -6.98 -3.18 -3.32
CA ILE A 7 -7.68 -2.32 -4.25
C ILE A 7 -6.79 -1.94 -5.43
N GLU A 8 -7.44 -1.63 -6.53
CA GLU A 8 -6.78 -1.25 -7.77
C GLU A 8 -7.75 -0.38 -8.58
N ILE A 9 -7.23 0.64 -9.23
CA ILE A 9 -8.05 1.51 -10.10
C ILE A 9 -7.46 1.49 -11.50
N PRO A 10 -8.21 1.01 -12.51
CA PRO A 10 -7.70 1.00 -13.88
C PRO A 10 -7.27 2.40 -14.31
N GLY A 11 -6.10 2.48 -14.95
CA GLY A 11 -5.55 3.75 -15.43
C GLY A 11 -4.80 4.55 -14.39
N VAL A 12 -4.75 4.08 -13.14
CA VAL A 12 -4.01 4.75 -12.07
C VAL A 12 -2.92 3.81 -11.57
N SER A 13 -1.69 4.31 -11.47
CA SER A 13 -0.61 3.46 -10.94
C SER A 13 -0.88 3.10 -9.50
N ASN A 14 -0.47 1.89 -9.10
CA ASN A 14 -0.67 1.45 -7.73
C ASN A 14 0.13 2.32 -6.75
N TYR A 15 1.29 2.81 -7.16
CA TYR A 15 2.04 3.75 -6.34
C TYR A 15 1.24 5.05 -6.09
N ALA A 16 0.67 5.63 -7.17
CA ALA A 16 -0.11 6.85 -7.05
C ALA A 16 -1.35 6.65 -6.19
N LEU A 17 -1.99 5.49 -6.31
CA LEU A 17 -3.15 5.14 -5.50
C LEU A 17 -2.79 5.04 -4.02
N ALA A 18 -1.70 4.33 -3.71
CA ALA A 18 -1.24 4.19 -2.33
C ALA A 18 -0.89 5.55 -1.73
N LYS A 19 -0.22 6.38 -2.52
CA LYS A 19 0.16 7.72 -2.08
C LYS A 19 -1.07 8.59 -1.82
N TRP A 20 -2.06 8.54 -2.71
CA TRP A 20 -3.30 9.30 -2.54
C TRP A 20 -4.03 8.88 -1.26
N ILE A 21 -4.12 7.58 -1.01
CA ILE A 21 -4.75 7.07 0.21
C ILE A 21 -3.99 7.57 1.45
N SER A 22 -2.67 7.52 1.41
CA SER A 22 -1.86 7.92 2.56
C SER A 22 -2.00 9.40 2.89
N GLU A 23 -2.33 10.23 1.89
CA GLU A 23 -2.44 11.67 2.07
C GLU A 23 -3.86 12.15 2.33
N ASN A 24 -4.88 11.41 1.93
CA ASN A 24 -6.25 11.91 1.90
C ASN A 24 -7.24 11.14 2.77
N LEU A 25 -6.93 9.92 3.17
CA LEU A 25 -7.87 9.09 3.92
C LEU A 25 -7.32 8.74 5.29
N ASP A 26 -8.25 8.44 6.21
CA ASP A 26 -7.88 7.83 7.47
C ASP A 26 -7.75 6.33 7.27
N PHE A 27 -6.68 5.75 7.78
CA PHE A 27 -6.42 4.33 7.63
C PHE A 27 -5.52 3.84 8.77
N THR A 28 -5.51 2.54 8.99
CA THR A 28 -4.58 1.93 9.92
C THR A 28 -3.26 1.66 9.21
N GLN A 29 -3.33 1.03 8.05
CA GLN A 29 -2.14 0.64 7.32
C GLN A 29 -2.42 0.62 5.82
N VAL A 30 -1.53 1.17 5.02
CA VAL A 30 -1.54 1.02 3.56
C VAL A 30 -0.20 0.43 3.14
N ILE A 31 -0.24 -0.62 2.34
CA ILE A 31 0.95 -1.32 1.88
C ILE A 31 0.95 -1.37 0.37
N LEU A 32 1.99 -0.83 -0.24
CA LEU A 32 2.24 -0.97 -1.67
C LEU A 32 3.03 -2.27 -1.85
N GLU A 33 2.37 -3.32 -2.37
CA GLU A 33 2.94 -4.66 -2.42
C GLU A 33 3.50 -4.97 -3.80
N PHE A 34 4.80 -5.26 -3.85
CA PHE A 34 5.49 -5.77 -5.04
C PHE A 34 5.36 -4.89 -6.27
N TYR A 35 5.34 -3.58 -6.07
CA TYR A 35 5.28 -2.62 -7.17
C TYR A 35 6.62 -2.56 -7.89
N THR A 36 6.59 -2.55 -9.23
CA THR A 36 7.77 -2.38 -10.06
C THR A 36 7.75 -0.98 -10.65
N GLN A 37 8.77 -0.19 -10.35
CA GLN A 37 8.89 1.15 -10.90
C GLN A 37 8.89 1.11 -12.44
N GLY A 38 8.08 1.96 -13.06
CA GLY A 38 7.92 1.97 -14.50
C GLY A 38 6.84 1.04 -15.02
N VAL A 39 6.23 0.23 -14.15
CA VAL A 39 5.11 -0.65 -14.50
C VAL A 39 3.93 -0.28 -13.62
N PRO A 40 3.10 0.68 -14.03
CA PRO A 40 2.08 1.28 -13.15
C PRO A 40 1.07 0.31 -12.56
N ASP A 41 0.72 -0.74 -13.29
CA ASP A 41 -0.26 -1.71 -12.85
C ASP A 41 0.35 -2.92 -12.14
N SER A 42 1.66 -2.88 -11.85
CA SER A 42 2.32 -3.95 -11.12
C SER A 42 1.97 -3.91 -9.64
N GLY A 43 2.06 -5.07 -9.00
CA GLY A 43 1.75 -5.19 -7.59
C GLY A 43 0.30 -4.87 -7.28
N TRP A 44 0.05 -4.49 -6.05
CA TRP A 44 -1.28 -4.06 -5.63
C TRP A 44 -1.20 -3.24 -4.35
N VAL A 45 -2.34 -2.65 -3.97
CA VAL A 45 -2.42 -1.81 -2.77
C VAL A 45 -3.30 -2.52 -1.75
N HIS A 46 -2.73 -2.79 -0.58
CA HIS A 46 -3.46 -3.35 0.55
C HIS A 46 -3.73 -2.23 1.54
N VAL A 47 -4.99 -2.01 1.89
CA VAL A 47 -5.36 -1.01 2.87
C VAL A 47 -6.18 -1.65 3.97
N SER A 48 -5.88 -1.31 5.21
CA SER A 48 -6.65 -1.77 6.36
C SER A 48 -7.17 -0.58 7.15
N TYR A 49 -8.32 -0.77 7.77
CA TYR A 49 -8.97 0.25 8.56
C TYR A 49 -9.49 -0.33 9.85
N ASP A 50 -9.04 0.22 10.96
CA ASP A 50 -9.55 -0.11 12.29
C ASP A 50 -9.75 1.22 13.01
N ALA A 51 -11.01 1.61 13.21
CA ALA A 51 -11.35 2.91 13.79
C ALA A 51 -10.73 3.13 15.18
N ALA A 52 -10.46 2.05 15.91
CA ALA A 52 -9.83 2.15 17.22
C ALA A 52 -8.31 2.31 17.14
N ASN A 53 -7.72 2.22 15.94
CA ASN A 53 -6.27 2.18 15.79
C ASN A 53 -5.84 2.77 14.45
N LEU A 54 -6.06 4.06 14.27
CA LEU A 54 -5.71 4.75 13.01
C LEU A 54 -4.26 5.18 13.03
N LYS A 55 -3.36 4.23 12.83
CA LYS A 55 -1.91 4.48 12.88
C LYS A 55 -1.39 5.28 11.70
N LYS A 56 -2.09 5.26 10.58
CA LYS A 56 -1.65 5.87 9.32
C LYS A 56 -0.25 5.39 8.93
N GLN A 57 -0.01 4.11 9.04
CA GLN A 57 1.27 3.51 8.71
C GLN A 57 1.31 3.15 7.23
N ALA A 58 2.27 3.72 6.49
CA ALA A 58 2.48 3.43 5.08
C ALA A 58 3.73 2.57 4.94
N LEU A 59 3.62 1.48 4.21
CA LEU A 59 4.71 0.52 4.01
C LEU A 59 4.83 0.14 2.54
N THR A 60 6.03 -0.30 2.17
CA THR A 60 6.30 -0.91 0.87
C THR A 60 6.77 -2.33 1.09
N ALA A 61 6.14 -3.30 0.43
CA ALA A 61 6.54 -4.70 0.52
C ALA A 61 7.33 -5.08 -0.73
N VAL A 62 8.51 -5.62 -0.52
CA VAL A 62 9.40 -6.05 -1.61
C VAL A 62 9.89 -7.47 -1.36
N LYS A 63 10.33 -8.13 -2.42
CA LYS A 63 10.98 -9.44 -2.30
C LYS A 63 12.47 -9.26 -2.20
N GLN A 64 13.08 -9.86 -1.19
CA GLN A 64 14.53 -9.92 -1.04
C GLN A 64 14.92 -11.34 -0.64
N ASP A 65 15.77 -11.97 -1.43
CA ASP A 65 16.28 -13.32 -1.16
C ASP A 65 15.14 -14.31 -0.91
N GLY A 66 14.06 -14.22 -1.69
CA GLY A 66 12.92 -15.12 -1.56
C GLY A 66 11.98 -14.80 -0.41
N LYS A 67 12.24 -13.72 0.32
CA LYS A 67 11.43 -13.33 1.47
C LYS A 67 10.75 -11.98 1.24
N THR A 68 9.59 -11.79 1.83
CA THR A 68 8.90 -10.50 1.80
C THR A 68 9.46 -9.61 2.90
N VAL A 69 9.90 -8.42 2.52
CA VAL A 69 10.43 -7.42 3.43
C VAL A 69 9.55 -6.19 3.38
N TYR A 70 9.17 -5.66 4.53
CA TYR A 70 8.36 -4.46 4.63
C TYR A 70 9.23 -3.27 4.99
N LEU A 71 9.21 -2.25 4.15
CA LEU A 71 10.01 -1.05 4.33
C LEU A 71 9.10 0.11 4.72
N PRO A 72 9.53 0.98 5.66
CA PRO A 72 8.70 2.13 6.04
C PRO A 72 8.56 3.12 4.89
N GLY A 73 7.36 3.68 4.75
CA GLY A 73 7.06 4.64 3.72
C GLY A 73 6.69 3.99 2.39
N LEU A 74 6.37 4.82 1.41
CA LEU A 74 6.04 4.38 0.06
C LEU A 74 7.23 4.67 -0.86
N ALA A 75 7.69 3.63 -1.54
CA ALA A 75 8.80 3.74 -2.48
C ALA A 75 8.42 3.12 -3.82
N ALA A 76 8.76 3.78 -4.90
CA ALA A 76 8.50 3.29 -6.25
C ALA A 76 9.81 2.96 -6.96
#